data_af7f0a165353f92d2fd29c9ca4f0e489
#
_entry.id   af7f0a165353f92d2fd29c9ca4f0e489
#
_cell.length_a   1.000
_cell.length_b   1.000
_cell.length_c   1.000
_cell.angle_alpha   90.00
_cell.angle_beta   90.00
_cell.angle_gamma   90.00
#
_symmetry.space_group_name_H-M   'P 1'
#
loop_
_entity.id
_entity.type
_entity.pdbx_description
1 polymer ?
#
loop_
_entity_poly.entity_id
_entity_poly.type
_entity_poly.pdbx_seq_one_letter_code
_entity_poly.pdbx_strand_id
1 'polypeptide(L)'
;WDFAYGPARLRELATRLPYPVLAANCYDEATGDRPFPAWRICEAGGVRVGVIGLAAVIVDRIMPPTFNQGIRLTLGNDELPELIGTLRGQEQVDLVVVLSHLGFPQDMKLAREVGGIDVLLSSHTHNRLQRPARAGETLVIQSGSHGAFLGRLDLEIDGGRVVDFRHELLTVDDQIASDLDVQAIVAGSLAPYRDELGEVVGRVATPLNRGTALECTMDNF
;
A
#
# COMPACT_ATOMS: atom_id res chain seq x y z
N TRP A 1 7.57 5.18 5.29
CA TRP A 1 7.65 6.64 5.48
C TRP A 1 6.62 7.16 6.47
N ASP A 2 5.49 6.45 6.69
CA ASP A 2 4.44 6.89 7.63
C ASP A 2 5.00 7.11 9.05
N PHE A 3 6.01 6.36 9.43
CA PHE A 3 6.72 6.49 10.72
C PHE A 3 7.85 7.53 10.72
N ALA A 4 8.08 8.29 9.64
CA ALA A 4 9.23 9.21 9.52
C ALA A 4 9.33 10.25 10.64
N TYR A 5 8.21 10.61 11.25
CA TYR A 5 8.14 11.52 12.38
C TYR A 5 7.82 10.82 13.71
N GLY A 6 8.03 9.52 13.75
CA GLY A 6 7.78 8.65 14.90
C GLY A 6 6.33 8.21 15.08
N PRO A 7 6.10 7.12 15.82
CA PRO A 7 4.76 6.52 15.99
C PRO A 7 3.75 7.44 16.66
N ALA A 8 4.17 8.28 17.59
CA ALA A 8 3.29 9.23 18.29
C ALA A 8 2.68 10.25 17.31
N ARG A 9 3.52 10.77 16.38
CA ARG A 9 3.04 11.72 15.36
C ARG A 9 2.10 11.04 14.36
N LEU A 10 2.39 9.81 13.95
CA LEU A 10 1.51 9.05 13.07
C LEU A 10 0.13 8.81 13.74
N ARG A 11 0.09 8.43 15.02
CA ARG A 11 -1.17 8.28 15.77
C ARG A 11 -1.98 9.57 15.78
N GLU A 12 -1.34 10.70 16.06
CA GLU A 12 -2.00 12.03 16.03
C GLU A 12 -2.57 12.33 14.64
N LEU A 13 -1.79 12.14 13.58
CA LEU A 13 -2.23 12.42 12.22
C LEU A 13 -3.34 11.47 11.76
N ALA A 14 -3.30 10.20 12.15
CA ALA A 14 -4.31 9.21 11.82
C ALA A 14 -5.72 9.64 12.28
N THR A 15 -5.83 10.38 13.39
CA THR A 15 -7.13 10.89 13.88
C THR A 15 -7.73 12.00 13.00
N ARG A 16 -6.94 12.60 12.11
CA ARG A 16 -7.35 13.70 11.22
C ARG A 16 -7.74 13.21 9.83
N LEU A 17 -7.45 11.95 9.51
CA LEU A 17 -7.77 11.36 8.21
C LEU A 17 -9.26 10.99 8.13
N PRO A 18 -9.91 11.15 6.98
CA PRO A 18 -11.30 10.74 6.78
C PRO A 18 -11.47 9.21 6.64
N TYR A 19 -10.38 8.46 6.78
CA TYR A 19 -10.33 7.00 6.74
C TYR A 19 -9.38 6.48 7.82
N PRO A 20 -9.55 5.25 8.32
CA PRO A 20 -8.65 4.68 9.32
C PRO A 20 -7.30 4.29 8.71
N VAL A 21 -6.23 4.45 9.48
CA VAL A 21 -4.95 3.78 9.23
C VAL A 21 -5.06 2.36 9.80
N LEU A 22 -4.82 1.34 8.98
CA LEU A 22 -4.92 -0.07 9.37
C LEU A 22 -3.52 -0.69 9.46
N ALA A 23 -3.23 -1.38 10.57
CA ALA A 23 -1.97 -2.10 10.74
C ALA A 23 -2.13 -3.29 11.71
N ALA A 24 -2.53 -4.44 11.18
CA ALA A 24 -2.78 -5.66 11.94
C ALA A 24 -1.50 -6.23 12.60
N ASN A 25 -0.35 -5.99 11.98
CA ASN A 25 0.96 -6.48 12.36
C ASN A 25 1.83 -5.46 13.12
N CYS A 26 1.23 -4.38 13.63
CA CYS A 26 1.91 -3.33 14.37
C CYS A 26 1.50 -3.36 15.84
N TYR A 27 2.49 -3.41 16.73
CA TYR A 27 2.31 -3.51 18.18
C TYR A 27 3.11 -2.45 18.92
N ASP A 28 2.52 -1.88 19.96
CA ASP A 28 3.23 -1.08 20.95
C ASP A 28 4.07 -2.02 21.82
N GLU A 29 5.37 -1.79 21.93
CA GLU A 29 6.30 -2.67 22.65
C GLU A 29 6.06 -2.67 24.17
N ALA A 30 5.54 -1.57 24.71
CA ALA A 30 5.34 -1.44 26.14
C ALA A 30 4.05 -2.14 26.61
N THR A 31 2.99 -2.11 25.80
CA THR A 31 1.66 -2.66 26.18
C THR A 31 1.34 -3.97 25.46
N GLY A 32 1.93 -4.22 24.30
CA GLY A 32 1.58 -5.34 23.43
C GLY A 32 0.29 -5.11 22.62
N ASP A 33 -0.35 -3.95 22.76
CA ASP A 33 -1.58 -3.62 22.06
C ASP A 33 -1.28 -3.11 20.62
N ARG A 34 -2.28 -3.21 19.75
CA ARG A 34 -2.21 -2.59 18.41
C ARG A 34 -2.53 -1.10 18.51
N PRO A 35 -1.60 -0.19 18.14
CA PRO A 35 -1.85 1.25 18.13
C PRO A 35 -2.79 1.71 17.01
N PHE A 36 -3.05 0.85 16.04
CA PHE A 36 -3.95 1.08 14.91
C PHE A 36 -4.94 -0.08 14.79
N PRO A 37 -6.17 0.15 14.28
CA PRO A 37 -7.10 -0.92 13.95
C PRO A 37 -6.45 -1.93 13.01
N ALA A 38 -6.73 -3.22 13.23
CA ALA A 38 -6.23 -4.29 12.37
C ALA A 38 -6.99 -4.34 11.04
N TRP A 39 -8.29 -4.06 11.08
CA TRP A 39 -9.21 -4.18 9.95
C TRP A 39 -10.38 -3.19 10.03
N ARG A 40 -11.08 -3.06 8.92
CA ARG A 40 -12.35 -2.35 8.78
C ARG A 40 -13.28 -3.13 7.85
N ILE A 41 -14.59 -3.01 8.07
CA ILE A 41 -15.60 -3.46 7.12
C ILE A 41 -16.10 -2.26 6.30
N CYS A 42 -16.29 -2.46 5.01
CA CYS A 42 -16.99 -1.54 4.12
C CYS A 42 -17.98 -2.33 3.26
N GLU A 43 -18.94 -1.62 2.67
CA GLU A 43 -19.92 -2.19 1.75
C GLU A 43 -19.73 -1.56 0.36
N ALA A 44 -19.67 -2.41 -0.65
CA ALA A 44 -19.56 -1.99 -2.04
C ALA A 44 -20.41 -2.91 -2.93
N GLY A 45 -21.34 -2.35 -3.70
CA GLY A 45 -22.19 -3.13 -4.61
C GLY A 45 -23.05 -4.20 -3.92
N GLY A 46 -23.42 -3.99 -2.66
CA GLY A 46 -24.17 -4.98 -1.87
C GLY A 46 -23.32 -6.09 -1.26
N VAL A 47 -21.98 -6.01 -1.39
CA VAL A 47 -21.01 -6.96 -0.85
C VAL A 47 -20.36 -6.38 0.41
N ARG A 48 -20.29 -7.16 1.49
CA ARG A 48 -19.59 -6.80 2.72
C ARG A 48 -18.11 -7.20 2.60
N VAL A 49 -17.22 -6.22 2.64
CA VAL A 49 -15.78 -6.40 2.43
C VAL A 49 -15.02 -6.14 3.74
N GLY A 50 -14.32 -7.14 4.24
CA GLY A 50 -13.36 -7.01 5.34
C GLY A 50 -12.00 -6.60 4.77
N VAL A 51 -11.49 -5.44 5.19
CA VAL A 51 -10.19 -4.91 4.75
C VAL A 51 -9.21 -4.98 5.91
N ILE A 52 -8.10 -5.71 5.76
CA ILE A 52 -7.01 -5.83 6.75
C ILE A 52 -5.81 -5.06 6.23
N GLY A 53 -5.10 -4.31 7.10
CA GLY A 53 -3.86 -3.61 6.74
C GLY A 53 -2.62 -4.30 7.29
N LEU A 54 -1.54 -4.34 6.51
CA LEU A 54 -0.21 -4.80 6.93
C LEU A 54 0.85 -3.74 6.66
N ALA A 55 1.55 -3.31 7.71
CA ALA A 55 2.65 -2.36 7.64
C ALA A 55 3.95 -3.05 7.18
N ALA A 56 4.88 -2.27 6.60
CA ALA A 56 6.18 -2.74 6.15
C ALA A 56 7.08 -3.10 7.33
N VAL A 57 7.58 -4.33 7.39
CA VAL A 57 8.49 -4.81 8.47
C VAL A 57 9.94 -4.35 8.29
N ILE A 58 10.30 -3.82 7.11
CA ILE A 58 11.68 -3.44 6.81
C ILE A 58 12.11 -2.13 7.49
N VAL A 59 11.16 -1.40 8.08
CA VAL A 59 11.39 -0.08 8.72
C VAL A 59 12.50 -0.15 9.77
N ASP A 60 12.52 -1.19 10.58
CA ASP A 60 13.51 -1.41 11.65
C ASP A 60 14.93 -1.64 11.14
N ARG A 61 15.11 -1.99 9.87
CA ARG A 61 16.40 -2.32 9.26
C ARG A 61 16.98 -1.22 8.37
N ILE A 62 16.12 -0.42 7.75
CA ILE A 62 16.55 0.55 6.73
C ILE A 62 16.29 2.00 7.13
N MET A 63 15.50 2.24 8.18
CA MET A 63 15.19 3.58 8.66
C MET A 63 15.92 3.89 9.98
N PRO A 64 16.10 5.20 10.31
CA PRO A 64 16.63 5.58 11.62
C PRO A 64 15.80 4.97 12.75
N PRO A 65 16.43 4.53 13.86
CA PRO A 65 15.71 3.91 14.99
C PRO A 65 14.59 4.77 15.58
N THR A 66 14.65 6.09 15.42
CA THR A 66 13.62 7.02 15.88
C THR A 66 12.30 6.88 15.14
N PHE A 67 12.30 6.27 13.94
CA PHE A 67 11.08 6.09 13.14
C PHE A 67 10.13 5.09 13.78
N ASN A 68 10.64 4.00 14.31
CA ASN A 68 9.83 2.92 14.89
C ASN A 68 10.08 2.65 16.37
N GLN A 69 10.66 3.60 17.09
CA GLN A 69 10.92 3.46 18.53
C GLN A 69 9.64 3.16 19.29
N GLY A 70 9.63 2.05 20.06
CA GLY A 70 8.48 1.59 20.83
C GLY A 70 7.41 0.86 20.00
N ILE A 71 7.72 0.52 18.74
CA ILE A 71 6.85 -0.25 17.85
C ILE A 71 7.56 -1.53 17.40
N ARG A 72 6.86 -2.66 17.51
CA ARG A 72 7.26 -3.95 16.94
C ARG A 72 6.35 -4.30 15.76
N LEU A 73 6.96 -4.75 14.67
CA LEU A 73 6.27 -5.16 13.45
C LEU A 73 6.47 -6.67 13.22
N THR A 74 5.43 -7.35 12.76
CA THR A 74 5.45 -8.78 12.38
C THR A 74 5.14 -8.95 10.90
N LEU A 75 5.30 -10.17 10.37
CA LEU A 75 5.00 -10.47 8.95
C LEU A 75 3.49 -10.72 8.69
N GLY A 76 2.67 -10.80 9.72
CA GLY A 76 1.23 -11.01 9.58
C GLY A 76 0.80 -12.47 9.48
N ASN A 77 1.74 -13.43 9.41
CA ASN A 77 1.43 -14.86 9.27
C ASN A 77 0.58 -15.41 10.43
N ASP A 78 0.84 -14.93 11.64
CA ASP A 78 0.14 -15.39 12.85
C ASP A 78 -1.17 -14.63 13.05
N GLU A 79 -1.21 -13.35 12.66
CA GLU A 79 -2.37 -12.48 12.86
C GLU A 79 -3.49 -12.75 11.85
N LEU A 80 -3.16 -12.96 10.59
CA LEU A 80 -4.14 -13.07 9.52
C LEU A 80 -5.13 -14.22 9.69
N PRO A 81 -4.72 -15.45 10.08
CA PRO A 81 -5.68 -16.55 10.25
C PRO A 81 -6.77 -16.24 11.28
N GLU A 82 -6.42 -15.62 12.40
CA GLU A 82 -7.38 -15.22 13.44
C GLU A 82 -8.32 -14.12 12.94
N LEU A 83 -7.76 -13.08 12.32
CA LEU A 83 -8.53 -11.94 11.80
C LEU A 83 -9.47 -12.36 10.68
N ILE A 84 -9.03 -13.22 9.76
CA ILE A 84 -9.87 -13.78 8.70
C ILE A 84 -10.98 -14.63 9.30
N GLY A 85 -10.65 -15.45 10.31
CA GLY A 85 -11.65 -16.24 11.05
C GLY A 85 -12.73 -15.37 11.70
N THR A 86 -12.33 -14.24 12.30
CA THR A 86 -13.25 -13.25 12.89
C THR A 86 -14.12 -12.60 11.81
N LEU A 87 -13.51 -12.12 10.73
CA LEU A 87 -14.22 -11.44 9.62
C LEU A 87 -15.24 -12.38 8.96
N ARG A 88 -14.85 -13.62 8.66
CA ARG A 88 -15.75 -14.59 8.02
C ARG A 88 -16.79 -15.15 8.96
N GLY A 89 -16.39 -15.50 10.20
CA GLY A 89 -17.26 -16.21 11.15
C GLY A 89 -18.18 -15.30 11.96
N GLN A 90 -17.64 -14.21 12.52
CA GLN A 90 -18.40 -13.32 13.40
C GLN A 90 -19.02 -12.15 12.63
N GLU A 91 -18.22 -11.51 11.79
CA GLU A 91 -18.63 -10.33 11.03
C GLU A 91 -19.35 -10.70 9.72
N GLN A 92 -19.27 -11.95 9.29
CA GLN A 92 -19.94 -12.48 8.09
C GLN A 92 -19.66 -11.66 6.82
N VAL A 93 -18.38 -11.30 6.60
CA VAL A 93 -17.98 -10.61 5.37
C VAL A 93 -17.98 -11.56 4.19
N ASP A 94 -18.37 -11.04 3.02
CA ASP A 94 -18.37 -11.78 1.75
C ASP A 94 -16.97 -11.87 1.14
N LEU A 95 -16.13 -10.85 1.34
CA LEU A 95 -14.77 -10.79 0.84
C LEU A 95 -13.78 -10.35 1.92
N VAL A 96 -12.56 -10.89 1.84
CA VAL A 96 -11.41 -10.43 2.62
C VAL A 96 -10.35 -9.86 1.68
N VAL A 97 -10.05 -8.58 1.86
CA VAL A 97 -9.02 -7.84 1.14
C VAL A 97 -7.89 -7.49 2.09
N VAL A 98 -6.65 -7.80 1.71
CA VAL A 98 -5.46 -7.41 2.47
C VAL A 98 -4.75 -6.26 1.73
N LEU A 99 -4.55 -5.13 2.42
CA LEU A 99 -3.70 -4.03 1.98
C LEU A 99 -2.31 -4.25 2.58
N SER A 100 -1.32 -4.57 1.76
CA SER A 100 0.01 -4.94 2.26
C SER A 100 1.11 -4.02 1.78
N HIS A 101 2.01 -3.65 2.71
CA HIS A 101 3.27 -2.97 2.41
C HIS A 101 4.50 -3.87 2.63
N LEU A 102 4.33 -5.20 2.61
CA LEU A 102 5.45 -6.14 2.81
C LEU A 102 6.33 -6.31 1.57
N GLY A 103 5.78 -6.03 0.40
CA GLY A 103 6.43 -6.22 -0.89
C GLY A 103 6.02 -7.51 -1.61
N PHE A 104 5.98 -7.46 -2.94
CA PHE A 104 5.41 -8.51 -3.78
C PHE A 104 5.94 -9.93 -3.50
N PRO A 105 7.26 -10.18 -3.35
CA PRO A 105 7.75 -11.53 -3.03
C PRO A 105 7.24 -12.07 -1.69
N GLN A 106 7.21 -11.21 -0.66
CA GLN A 106 6.74 -11.57 0.67
C GLN A 106 5.21 -11.76 0.66
N ASP A 107 4.49 -10.92 -0.05
CA ASP A 107 3.04 -11.01 -0.21
C ASP A 107 2.62 -12.30 -0.92
N MET A 108 3.34 -12.69 -1.97
CA MET A 108 3.13 -13.96 -2.67
C MET A 108 3.38 -15.18 -1.77
N LYS A 109 4.37 -15.09 -0.88
CA LYS A 109 4.63 -16.15 0.11
C LYS A 109 3.48 -16.19 1.13
N LEU A 110 3.15 -15.05 1.73
CA LEU A 110 2.08 -14.92 2.73
C LEU A 110 0.74 -15.45 2.21
N ALA A 111 0.35 -15.05 0.99
CA ALA A 111 -0.90 -15.49 0.38
C ALA A 111 -0.96 -16.99 0.03
N ARG A 112 0.20 -17.67 -0.09
CA ARG A 112 0.25 -19.14 -0.22
C ARG A 112 0.13 -19.85 1.11
N GLU A 113 0.62 -19.25 2.17
CA GLU A 113 0.65 -19.85 3.53
C GLU A 113 -0.65 -19.58 4.29
N VAL A 114 -1.32 -18.44 4.02
CA VAL A 114 -2.54 -18.03 4.71
C VAL A 114 -3.74 -18.14 3.77
N GLY A 115 -4.64 -19.07 4.08
CA GLY A 115 -5.89 -19.23 3.33
C GLY A 115 -6.95 -18.18 3.71
N GLY A 116 -7.95 -18.00 2.81
CA GLY A 116 -9.12 -17.16 3.07
C GLY A 116 -8.97 -15.69 2.69
N ILE A 117 -7.85 -15.30 2.09
CA ILE A 117 -7.65 -13.99 1.44
C ILE A 117 -8.18 -14.08 0.01
N ASP A 118 -9.13 -13.23 -0.38
CA ASP A 118 -9.63 -13.19 -1.77
C ASP A 118 -8.74 -12.31 -2.65
N VAL A 119 -8.38 -11.13 -2.14
CA VAL A 119 -7.53 -10.15 -2.85
C VAL A 119 -6.45 -9.62 -1.93
N LEU A 120 -5.21 -9.57 -2.43
CA LEU A 120 -4.10 -8.90 -1.78
C LEU A 120 -3.60 -7.76 -2.66
N LEU A 121 -3.76 -6.53 -2.16
CA LEU A 121 -3.21 -5.33 -2.77
C LEU A 121 -1.80 -5.12 -2.24
N SER A 122 -0.82 -5.52 -3.06
CA SER A 122 0.60 -5.47 -2.72
C SER A 122 1.19 -4.09 -3.02
N SER A 123 2.18 -3.67 -2.25
CA SER A 123 2.92 -2.42 -2.49
C SER A 123 4.42 -2.56 -2.17
N HIS A 124 5.12 -1.49 -1.85
CA HIS A 124 6.53 -1.40 -1.46
C HIS A 124 7.54 -1.66 -2.59
N THR A 125 7.49 -2.80 -3.28
CA THR A 125 8.50 -3.21 -4.28
C THR A 125 8.27 -2.63 -5.68
N HIS A 126 7.24 -1.78 -5.84
CA HIS A 126 6.94 -1.03 -7.05
C HIS A 126 6.73 -1.91 -8.31
N ASN A 127 6.34 -3.18 -8.15
CA ASN A 127 6.08 -4.06 -9.27
C ASN A 127 4.89 -3.57 -10.10
N ARG A 128 5.06 -3.53 -11.41
CA ARG A 128 4.01 -3.19 -12.37
C ARG A 128 3.41 -4.49 -12.93
N LEU A 129 2.29 -4.92 -12.36
CA LEU A 129 1.61 -6.14 -12.78
C LEU A 129 0.53 -5.79 -13.83
N GLN A 130 0.76 -6.20 -15.07
CA GLN A 130 -0.23 -6.06 -16.15
C GLN A 130 -1.40 -7.03 -15.99
N ARG A 131 -1.19 -8.11 -15.25
CA ARG A 131 -2.19 -9.11 -14.89
C ARG A 131 -2.04 -9.49 -13.42
N PRO A 132 -3.13 -9.81 -12.72
CA PRO A 132 -3.04 -10.33 -11.36
C PRO A 132 -2.17 -11.58 -11.30
N ALA A 133 -1.32 -11.67 -10.30
CA ALA A 133 -0.68 -12.92 -9.93
C ALA A 133 -1.66 -13.75 -9.08
N ARG A 134 -1.50 -15.06 -9.06
CA ARG A 134 -2.27 -15.96 -8.20
C ARG A 134 -1.36 -16.64 -7.19
N ALA A 135 -1.83 -16.66 -5.94
CA ALA A 135 -1.23 -17.41 -4.85
C ALA A 135 -2.33 -18.30 -4.24
N GLY A 136 -2.46 -19.54 -4.71
CA GLY A 136 -3.65 -20.35 -4.45
C GLY A 136 -4.89 -19.68 -5.04
N GLU A 137 -5.90 -19.46 -4.22
CA GLU A 137 -7.14 -18.77 -4.61
C GLU A 137 -7.02 -17.22 -4.55
N THR A 138 -5.98 -16.70 -3.90
CA THR A 138 -5.79 -15.26 -3.72
C THR A 138 -5.35 -14.58 -5.01
N LEU A 139 -6.04 -13.50 -5.39
CA LEU A 139 -5.61 -12.59 -6.43
C LEU A 139 -4.66 -11.54 -5.84
N VAL A 140 -3.46 -11.40 -6.41
CA VAL A 140 -2.47 -10.41 -5.98
C VAL A 140 -2.23 -9.40 -7.08
N ILE A 141 -2.43 -8.10 -6.79
CA ILE A 141 -2.15 -7.00 -7.72
C ILE A 141 -1.18 -6.00 -7.11
N GLN A 142 -0.40 -5.34 -7.96
CA GLN A 142 0.45 -4.20 -7.61
C GLN A 142 0.57 -3.26 -8.81
N SER A 143 0.44 -1.96 -8.59
CA SER A 143 0.22 -0.96 -9.65
C SER A 143 1.43 -0.08 -9.95
N GLY A 144 2.65 -0.59 -9.73
CA GLY A 144 3.86 0.17 -9.98
C GLY A 144 4.13 1.22 -8.89
N SER A 145 4.55 2.42 -9.29
CA SER A 145 4.98 3.47 -8.37
C SER A 145 4.73 4.88 -8.92
N HIS A 146 4.95 5.87 -8.05
CA HIS A 146 4.96 7.31 -8.37
C HIS A 146 3.65 7.85 -8.97
N GLY A 147 2.52 7.18 -8.74
CA GLY A 147 1.24 7.57 -9.33
C GLY A 147 1.17 7.39 -10.86
N ALA A 148 2.14 6.65 -11.46
CA ALA A 148 2.19 6.44 -12.90
C ALA A 148 1.10 5.47 -13.42
N PHE A 149 0.50 4.70 -12.53
CA PHE A 149 -0.53 3.72 -12.87
C PHE A 149 -1.63 3.65 -11.82
N LEU A 150 -2.85 3.38 -12.27
CA LEU A 150 -4.00 3.01 -11.44
C LEU A 150 -4.43 1.58 -11.77
N GLY A 151 -4.34 0.68 -10.80
CA GLY A 151 -4.85 -0.69 -10.93
C GLY A 151 -6.35 -0.71 -10.68
N ARG A 152 -7.13 -1.13 -11.66
CA ARG A 152 -8.57 -1.38 -11.54
C ARG A 152 -8.79 -2.89 -11.51
N LEU A 153 -9.49 -3.37 -10.48
CA LEU A 153 -9.90 -4.76 -10.35
C LEU A 153 -11.40 -4.82 -10.13
N ASP A 154 -12.14 -5.25 -11.15
CA ASP A 154 -13.57 -5.51 -11.07
C ASP A 154 -13.77 -6.98 -10.71
N LEU A 155 -14.61 -7.28 -9.72
CA LEU A 155 -14.86 -8.63 -9.23
C LEU A 155 -16.34 -8.99 -9.44
N GLU A 156 -16.60 -10.19 -9.91
CA GLU A 156 -17.91 -10.82 -9.86
C GLU A 156 -17.99 -11.76 -8.66
N ILE A 157 -18.99 -11.54 -7.80
CA ILE A 157 -19.13 -12.25 -6.54
C ILE A 157 -20.42 -13.08 -6.58
N ASP A 158 -20.31 -14.36 -6.31
CA ASP A 158 -21.43 -15.26 -6.10
C ASP A 158 -21.20 -16.14 -4.88
N GLY A 159 -22.21 -16.23 -3.99
CA GLY A 159 -22.14 -17.01 -2.76
C GLY A 159 -20.93 -16.68 -1.86
N GLY A 160 -20.48 -15.40 -1.81
CA GLY A 160 -19.34 -14.95 -1.02
C GLY A 160 -17.99 -15.40 -1.60
N ARG A 161 -17.91 -15.66 -2.91
CA ARG A 161 -16.68 -16.04 -3.62
C ARG A 161 -16.50 -15.22 -4.87
N VAL A 162 -15.24 -14.96 -5.22
CA VAL A 162 -14.88 -14.37 -6.51
C VAL A 162 -15.03 -15.46 -7.58
N VAL A 163 -16.03 -15.31 -8.47
CA VAL A 163 -16.28 -16.26 -9.55
C VAL A 163 -15.65 -15.82 -10.87
N ASP A 164 -15.52 -14.50 -11.08
CA ASP A 164 -14.81 -13.93 -12.22
C ASP A 164 -14.20 -12.57 -11.85
N PHE A 165 -13.24 -12.11 -12.64
CA PHE A 165 -12.63 -10.81 -12.45
C PHE A 165 -12.10 -10.22 -13.75
N ARG A 166 -12.08 -8.90 -13.80
CA ARG A 166 -11.37 -8.13 -14.81
C ARG A 166 -10.34 -7.23 -14.16
N HIS A 167 -9.13 -7.22 -14.69
CA HIS A 167 -8.06 -6.32 -14.24
C HIS A 167 -7.59 -5.44 -15.38
N GLU A 168 -7.37 -4.18 -15.07
CA GLU A 168 -6.79 -3.21 -15.98
C GLU A 168 -5.77 -2.35 -15.23
N LEU A 169 -4.57 -2.18 -15.81
CA LEU A 169 -3.57 -1.26 -15.31
C LEU A 169 -3.59 -0.01 -16.18
N LEU A 170 -4.34 1.00 -15.72
CA LEU A 170 -4.51 2.28 -16.38
C LEU A 170 -3.23 3.11 -16.26
N THR A 171 -2.71 3.60 -17.35
CA THR A 171 -1.58 4.54 -17.33
C THR A 171 -2.09 5.94 -16.99
N VAL A 172 -1.44 6.59 -16.05
CA VAL A 172 -1.67 7.99 -15.71
C VAL A 172 -0.68 8.83 -16.53
N ASP A 173 -1.19 9.59 -17.49
CA ASP A 173 -0.40 10.41 -18.40
C ASP A 173 -0.98 11.83 -18.52
N ASP A 174 -0.33 12.66 -19.33
CA ASP A 174 -0.70 14.07 -19.53
C ASP A 174 -2.04 14.28 -20.27
N GLN A 175 -2.68 13.20 -20.76
CA GLN A 175 -4.00 13.29 -21.40
C GLN A 175 -5.13 13.29 -20.35
N ILE A 176 -4.82 12.91 -19.12
CA ILE A 176 -5.78 12.93 -18.01
C ILE A 176 -5.82 14.35 -17.44
N ALA A 177 -7.02 14.95 -17.47
CA ALA A 177 -7.21 16.29 -16.90
C ALA A 177 -6.91 16.28 -15.39
N SER A 178 -6.08 17.25 -14.96
CA SER A 178 -5.79 17.42 -13.53
C SER A 178 -7.05 17.85 -12.77
N ASP A 179 -7.24 17.30 -11.57
CA ASP A 179 -8.21 17.81 -10.63
C ASP A 179 -7.82 19.23 -10.18
N LEU A 180 -8.74 20.19 -10.31
CA LEU A 180 -8.47 21.61 -10.09
C LEU A 180 -8.15 21.93 -8.63
N ASP A 181 -8.78 21.25 -7.68
CA ASP A 181 -8.55 21.47 -6.25
C ASP A 181 -7.17 20.93 -5.84
N VAL A 182 -6.81 19.73 -6.33
CA VAL A 182 -5.47 19.16 -6.12
C VAL A 182 -4.41 20.03 -6.77
N GLN A 183 -4.65 20.53 -8.00
CA GLN A 183 -3.72 21.42 -8.69
C GLN A 183 -3.49 22.72 -7.90
N ALA A 184 -4.53 23.31 -7.31
CA ALA A 184 -4.41 24.50 -6.47
C ALA A 184 -3.58 24.24 -5.20
N ILE A 185 -3.77 23.07 -4.55
CA ILE A 185 -2.99 22.66 -3.38
C ILE A 185 -1.51 22.49 -3.75
N VAL A 186 -1.22 21.80 -4.86
CA VAL A 186 0.16 21.62 -5.36
C VAL A 186 0.81 22.95 -5.68
N ALA A 187 0.11 23.83 -6.42
CA ALA A 187 0.62 25.15 -6.78
C ALA A 187 0.93 26.02 -5.54
N GLY A 188 0.03 26.01 -4.54
CA GLY A 188 0.23 26.70 -3.28
C GLY A 188 1.41 26.16 -2.47
N SER A 189 1.58 24.83 -2.44
CA SER A 189 2.68 24.18 -1.72
C SER A 189 4.04 24.45 -2.37
N LEU A 190 4.10 24.56 -3.69
CA LEU A 190 5.34 24.82 -4.44
C LEU A 190 5.67 26.31 -4.56
N ALA A 191 4.71 27.21 -4.34
CA ALA A 191 4.89 28.64 -4.53
C ALA A 191 6.12 29.23 -3.79
N PRO A 192 6.41 28.88 -2.52
CA PRO A 192 7.57 29.40 -1.79
C PRO A 192 8.93 28.98 -2.39
N TYR A 193 8.96 27.89 -3.16
CA TYR A 193 10.17 27.27 -3.70
C TYR A 193 10.30 27.41 -5.22
N ARG A 194 9.38 28.13 -5.87
CA ARG A 194 9.26 28.20 -7.33
C ARG A 194 10.54 28.69 -8.01
N ASP A 195 11.15 29.73 -7.47
CA ASP A 195 12.34 30.35 -8.06
C ASP A 195 13.54 29.40 -7.92
N GLU A 196 13.73 28.80 -6.75
CA GLU A 196 14.79 27.82 -6.49
C GLU A 196 14.63 26.56 -7.35
N LEU A 197 13.43 25.97 -7.40
CA LEU A 197 13.14 24.79 -8.21
C LEU A 197 13.15 25.04 -9.73
N GLY A 198 12.95 26.29 -10.14
CA GLY A 198 12.99 26.71 -11.54
C GLY A 198 14.39 27.00 -12.06
N GLU A 199 15.41 27.07 -11.20
CA GLU A 199 16.78 27.35 -11.61
C GLU A 199 17.36 26.21 -12.43
N VAL A 200 17.94 26.51 -13.57
CA VAL A 200 18.67 25.55 -14.42
C VAL A 200 20.07 25.39 -13.86
N VAL A 201 20.30 24.37 -13.05
CA VAL A 201 21.61 24.09 -12.41
C VAL A 201 22.61 23.41 -13.35
N GLY A 202 22.16 22.85 -14.48
CA GLY A 202 23.04 22.21 -15.47
C GLY A 202 22.27 21.72 -16.70
N ARG A 203 23.02 21.26 -17.71
CA ARG A 203 22.48 20.65 -18.92
C ARG A 203 23.28 19.40 -19.24
N VAL A 204 22.61 18.33 -19.67
CA VAL A 204 23.20 17.06 -20.09
C VAL A 204 22.94 16.83 -21.59
N ALA A 205 23.88 16.22 -22.28
CA ALA A 205 23.76 15.94 -23.71
C ALA A 205 22.98 14.66 -24.01
N THR A 206 22.86 13.77 -23.01
CA THR A 206 22.16 12.49 -23.13
C THR A 206 21.16 12.33 -21.97
N PRO A 207 20.02 11.65 -22.17
CA PRO A 207 19.10 11.36 -21.09
C PRO A 207 19.77 10.57 -19.95
N LEU A 208 19.55 11.00 -18.72
CA LEU A 208 19.93 10.25 -17.52
C LEU A 208 18.81 9.28 -17.17
N ASN A 209 19.15 8.05 -16.78
CA ASN A 209 18.17 7.04 -16.38
C ASN A 209 18.67 6.20 -15.20
N ARG A 210 17.73 5.52 -14.52
CA ARG A 210 17.96 4.51 -13.48
C ARG A 210 17.37 3.15 -13.88
N GLY A 211 17.28 2.89 -15.19
CA GLY A 211 16.66 1.69 -15.73
C GLY A 211 17.51 0.42 -15.67
N THR A 212 18.77 0.51 -15.23
CA THR A 212 19.70 -0.62 -15.10
C THR A 212 19.82 -1.06 -13.64
N ALA A 213 20.06 -2.35 -13.42
CA ALA A 213 20.20 -2.92 -12.08
C ALA A 213 21.50 -2.48 -11.37
N LEU A 214 22.54 -2.13 -12.15
CA LEU A 214 23.85 -1.69 -11.66
C LEU A 214 24.33 -0.53 -12.51
N GLU A 215 24.98 0.45 -11.89
CA GLU A 215 25.69 1.56 -12.56
C GLU A 215 24.85 2.29 -13.63
N CYS A 216 23.69 2.77 -13.25
CA CYS A 216 22.91 3.61 -14.17
C CYS A 216 23.55 5.01 -14.33
N THR A 217 23.15 5.74 -15.36
CA THR A 217 23.70 7.08 -15.64
C THR A 217 23.50 8.07 -14.49
N MET A 218 22.45 7.91 -13.67
CA MET A 218 22.20 8.75 -12.49
C MET A 218 23.16 8.45 -11.32
N ASP A 219 23.67 7.24 -11.22
CA ASP A 219 24.56 6.87 -10.10
C ASP A 219 26.01 7.34 -10.35
N ASN A 220 26.34 7.64 -11.63
CA ASN A 220 27.66 8.13 -12.07
C ASN A 220 27.68 9.65 -12.32
N PHE A 221 26.58 10.36 -12.10
CA PHE A 221 26.48 11.81 -12.22
C PHE A 221 26.69 12.50 -10.87
#